data_d19973fe88d65bc4267f017883be5214
#
_entry.id   d19973fe88d65bc4267f017883be5214
#
_cell.length_a   1.000
_cell.length_b   1.000
_cell.length_c   1.000
_cell.angle_alpha   90.00
_cell.angle_beta   90.00
_cell.angle_gamma   90.00
#
_symmetry.space_group_name_H-M   'P 1'
#
loop_
_entity.id
_entity.type
_entity.pdbx_description
1 polymer ?
#
loop_
_entity_poly.entity_id
_entity_poly.type
_entity_poly.pdbx_seq_one_letter_code
_entity_poly.pdbx_strand_id
1 'polypeptide(L)'
;EIKVWDAENQTSDGFAGWHNPANAYEELQQAITELKEFGVEISKDNPIVMDLPYYSGADVYTNRAQTLKQSVEEALQGCVVVNLVSCADAKEWYYAGYYTESGKDANYTLYDVSGWGPDYGDPATYLDTMLGDGAGYMAKCLGLF
;
A
#
# COMPACT_ATOMS: atom_id res chain seq x y z
N GLU A 1 -8.92 -9.42 -18.33
CA GLU A 1 -7.90 -8.53 -17.72
C GLU A 1 -6.84 -9.32 -16.97
N ILE A 2 -7.19 -10.10 -15.96
CA ILE A 2 -6.23 -11.01 -15.30
C ILE A 2 -5.61 -11.96 -16.30
N LYS A 3 -6.40 -12.48 -17.27
CA LYS A 3 -5.89 -13.37 -18.33
C LYS A 3 -4.90 -12.67 -19.27
N VAL A 4 -5.15 -11.42 -19.63
CA VAL A 4 -4.21 -10.65 -20.46
C VAL A 4 -2.90 -10.44 -19.72
N TRP A 5 -3.00 -10.16 -18.45
CA TRP A 5 -1.85 -9.96 -17.60
C TRP A 5 -1.04 -11.25 -17.42
N ASP A 6 -1.71 -12.37 -17.15
CA ASP A 6 -1.08 -13.69 -17.07
C ASP A 6 -0.40 -14.11 -18.37
N ALA A 7 -1.05 -13.87 -19.51
CA ALA A 7 -0.48 -14.18 -20.83
C ALA A 7 0.77 -13.34 -21.11
N GLU A 8 0.80 -12.09 -20.68
CA GLU A 8 1.95 -11.20 -20.84
C GLU A 8 3.11 -11.61 -19.92
N ASN A 9 2.81 -11.94 -18.69
CA ASN A 9 3.82 -12.33 -17.71
C ASN A 9 4.16 -13.83 -17.75
N GLN A 10 3.43 -14.61 -18.55
CA GLN A 10 3.63 -16.05 -18.72
C GLN A 10 3.62 -16.84 -17.42
N THR A 11 2.79 -16.43 -16.47
CA THR A 11 2.68 -17.06 -15.17
C THR A 11 1.66 -18.17 -15.17
N SER A 12 1.91 -19.24 -14.43
CA SER A 12 1.09 -20.44 -14.45
C SER A 12 -0.13 -20.38 -13.54
N ASP A 13 -0.15 -19.46 -12.57
CA ASP A 13 -1.14 -19.41 -11.50
C ASP A 13 -2.05 -18.18 -11.51
N GLY A 14 -1.81 -17.23 -12.39
CA GLY A 14 -2.59 -16.00 -12.49
C GLY A 14 -2.26 -14.94 -11.44
N PHE A 15 -1.46 -15.27 -10.45
CA PHE A 15 -1.07 -14.36 -9.37
C PHE A 15 0.40 -13.99 -9.38
N ALA A 16 1.25 -14.75 -10.06
CA ALA A 16 2.70 -14.56 -10.01
C ALA A 16 3.15 -13.19 -10.52
N GLY A 17 2.37 -12.56 -11.40
CA GLY A 17 2.65 -11.20 -11.80
C GLY A 17 2.22 -10.14 -10.77
N TRP A 18 1.19 -10.41 -9.95
CA TRP A 18 0.78 -9.55 -8.84
C TRP A 18 1.63 -9.78 -7.59
N HIS A 19 2.16 -10.98 -7.42
CA HIS A 19 3.05 -11.35 -6.35
C HIS A 19 4.37 -11.85 -6.93
N ASN A 20 5.31 -10.95 -7.12
CA ASN A 20 6.63 -11.24 -7.67
C ASN A 20 7.75 -10.68 -6.77
N PRO A 21 8.12 -11.44 -5.72
CA PRO A 21 9.15 -11.01 -4.78
C PRO A 21 10.53 -10.76 -5.42
N ALA A 22 10.86 -11.51 -6.45
CA ALA A 22 12.14 -11.36 -7.15
C ALA A 22 12.21 -10.01 -7.86
N ASN A 23 11.18 -9.66 -8.62
CA ASN A 23 11.10 -8.37 -9.30
C ASN A 23 11.04 -7.21 -8.30
N ALA A 24 10.27 -7.35 -7.21
CA ALA A 24 10.21 -6.34 -6.15
C ALA A 24 11.59 -6.07 -5.54
N TYR A 25 12.39 -7.11 -5.37
CA TYR A 25 13.76 -6.97 -4.86
C TYR A 25 14.71 -6.31 -5.87
N GLU A 26 14.59 -6.62 -7.15
CA GLU A 26 15.36 -5.98 -8.22
C GLU A 26 15.06 -4.47 -8.29
N GLU A 27 13.78 -4.09 -8.26
CA GLU A 27 13.35 -2.68 -8.20
C GLU A 27 13.89 -1.95 -6.96
N LEU A 28 13.88 -2.63 -5.79
CA LEU A 28 14.48 -2.08 -4.58
C LEU A 28 15.99 -1.82 -4.76
N GLN A 29 16.74 -2.74 -5.37
CA GLN A 29 18.18 -2.56 -5.59
C GLN A 29 18.48 -1.37 -6.51
N GLN A 30 17.64 -1.17 -7.52
CA GLN A 30 17.73 0.02 -8.36
C GLN A 30 17.45 1.28 -7.55
N ALA A 31 16.36 1.32 -6.79
CA ALA A 31 16.01 2.44 -5.93
C ALA A 31 17.11 2.77 -4.91
N ILE A 32 17.72 1.76 -4.28
CA ILE A 32 18.85 1.94 -3.35
C ILE A 32 20.02 2.60 -4.07
N THR A 33 20.30 2.21 -5.30
CA THR A 33 21.38 2.77 -6.09
C THR A 33 21.15 4.25 -6.42
N GLU A 34 19.91 4.58 -6.83
CA GLU A 34 19.50 5.95 -7.13
C GLU A 34 19.51 6.84 -5.88
N LEU A 35 18.98 6.36 -4.77
CA LEU A 35 18.92 7.11 -3.51
C LEU A 35 20.29 7.38 -2.91
N LYS A 36 21.26 6.52 -3.15
CA LYS A 36 22.64 6.72 -2.71
C LYS A 36 23.28 7.96 -3.34
N GLU A 37 22.88 8.33 -4.56
CA GLU A 37 23.33 9.57 -5.20
C GLU A 37 22.88 10.82 -4.43
N PHE A 38 21.78 10.71 -3.67
CA PHE A 38 21.24 11.76 -2.81
C PHE A 38 21.73 11.65 -1.35
N GLY A 39 22.67 10.75 -1.07
CA GLY A 39 23.21 10.55 0.28
C GLY A 39 22.32 9.72 1.21
N VAL A 40 21.34 9.02 0.66
CA VAL A 40 20.45 8.12 1.43
C VAL A 40 21.01 6.70 1.34
N GLU A 41 21.39 6.14 2.47
CA GLU A 41 21.87 4.76 2.57
C GLU A 41 20.78 3.87 3.15
N ILE A 42 20.40 2.85 2.39
CA ILE A 42 19.40 1.85 2.78
C ILE A 42 20.05 0.48 2.83
N SER A 43 19.85 -0.21 3.92
CA SER A 43 20.33 -1.56 4.14
C SER A 43 19.46 -2.27 5.17
N LYS A 44 19.74 -3.53 5.43
CA LYS A 44 19.10 -4.28 6.51
C LYS A 44 19.35 -3.67 7.90
N ASP A 45 20.50 -3.03 8.09
CA ASP A 45 20.86 -2.36 9.35
C ASP A 45 20.34 -0.91 9.42
N ASN A 46 19.93 -0.36 8.29
CA ASN A 46 19.31 0.96 8.14
C ASN A 46 18.13 0.87 7.16
N PRO A 47 17.03 0.19 7.52
CA PRO A 47 15.91 -0.03 6.63
C PRO A 47 15.04 1.20 6.45
N ILE A 48 14.30 1.24 5.34
CA ILE A 48 13.13 2.11 5.21
C ILE A 48 12.05 1.58 6.15
N VAL A 49 11.46 2.46 6.96
CA VAL A 49 10.33 2.13 7.83
C VAL A 49 9.05 2.69 7.22
N MET A 50 8.06 1.81 7.01
CA MET A 50 6.74 2.17 6.49
C MET A 50 5.69 1.93 7.58
N ASP A 51 5.00 2.98 7.99
CA ASP A 51 3.91 2.88 8.96
C ASP A 51 2.62 2.42 8.28
N LEU A 52 2.02 1.37 8.84
CA LEU A 52 0.73 0.82 8.43
C LEU A 52 -0.25 0.85 9.59
N PRO A 53 -1.15 1.84 9.67
CA PRO A 53 -2.25 1.82 10.61
C PRO A 53 -3.23 0.68 10.27
N TYR A 54 -3.64 -0.08 11.27
CA TYR A 54 -4.63 -1.14 11.10
C TYR A 54 -5.61 -1.19 12.27
N TYR A 55 -6.83 -1.60 11.99
CA TYR A 55 -7.84 -1.80 13.02
C TYR A 55 -7.59 -3.11 13.78
N SER A 56 -7.29 -3.02 15.06
CA SER A 56 -6.98 -4.19 15.89
C SER A 56 -8.20 -4.82 16.59
N GLY A 57 -9.37 -4.24 16.42
CA GLY A 57 -10.61 -4.73 17.04
C GLY A 57 -11.20 -6.01 16.41
N ALA A 58 -10.60 -6.54 15.33
CA ALA A 58 -10.97 -7.81 14.75
C ALA A 58 -9.76 -8.54 14.15
N ASP A 59 -9.71 -9.85 14.37
CA ASP A 59 -8.59 -10.71 13.96
C ASP A 59 -8.31 -10.67 12.46
N VAL A 60 -9.33 -10.49 11.63
CA VAL A 60 -9.18 -10.43 10.17
C VAL A 60 -8.27 -9.28 9.75
N TYR A 61 -8.38 -8.12 10.36
CA TYR A 61 -7.52 -6.96 10.04
C TYR A 61 -6.12 -7.13 10.61
N THR A 62 -6.02 -7.67 11.82
CA THR A 62 -4.72 -7.99 12.43
C THR A 62 -3.94 -9.00 11.59
N ASN A 63 -4.59 -10.09 11.19
CA ASN A 63 -3.96 -11.11 10.35
C ASN A 63 -3.55 -10.56 8.97
N ARG A 64 -4.39 -9.72 8.37
CA ARG A 64 -4.07 -9.06 7.09
C ARG A 64 -2.85 -8.16 7.21
N ALA A 65 -2.79 -7.31 8.23
CA ALA A 65 -1.65 -6.44 8.47
C ALA A 65 -0.35 -7.21 8.72
N GLN A 66 -0.43 -8.28 9.51
CA GLN A 66 0.72 -9.16 9.77
C GLN A 66 1.19 -9.90 8.51
N THR A 67 0.26 -10.39 7.70
CA THR A 67 0.59 -11.05 6.42
C THR A 67 1.26 -10.09 5.45
N LEU A 68 0.75 -8.85 5.34
CA LEU A 68 1.38 -7.83 4.51
C LEU A 68 2.79 -7.51 4.99
N LYS A 69 2.95 -7.27 6.29
CA LYS A 69 4.26 -7.04 6.91
C LYS A 69 5.24 -8.15 6.57
N GLN A 70 4.86 -9.39 6.83
CA GLN A 70 5.73 -10.54 6.56
C GLN A 70 6.10 -10.63 5.08
N SER A 71 5.12 -10.52 4.17
CA SER A 71 5.35 -10.60 2.74
C SER A 71 6.31 -9.52 2.24
N VAL A 72 6.15 -8.27 2.69
CA VAL A 72 7.02 -7.15 2.29
C VAL A 72 8.44 -7.35 2.83
N GLU A 73 8.58 -7.66 4.12
CA GLU A 73 9.89 -7.80 4.77
C GLU A 73 10.69 -9.00 4.23
N GLU A 74 10.02 -10.10 3.92
CA GLU A 74 10.65 -11.27 3.27
C GLU A 74 11.05 -10.95 1.83
N ALA A 75 10.16 -10.37 1.03
CA ALA A 75 10.43 -10.02 -0.37
C ALA A 75 11.60 -9.03 -0.48
N LEU A 76 11.66 -8.04 0.40
CA LEU A 76 12.66 -6.97 0.36
C LEU A 76 13.84 -7.21 1.32
N GLN A 77 13.98 -8.44 1.80
CA GLN A 77 15.12 -8.95 2.57
C GLN A 77 15.48 -8.09 3.79
N GLY A 78 14.48 -7.46 4.41
CA GLY A 78 14.64 -6.61 5.57
C GLY A 78 15.20 -5.21 5.31
N CYS A 79 15.39 -4.81 4.05
CA CYS A 79 15.73 -3.42 3.71
C CYS A 79 14.51 -2.47 3.80
N VAL A 80 13.31 -3.03 3.89
CA VAL A 80 12.07 -2.33 4.20
C VAL A 80 11.41 -3.03 5.37
N VAL A 81 10.98 -2.27 6.36
CA VAL A 81 10.29 -2.76 7.55
C VAL A 81 8.90 -2.13 7.61
N VAL A 82 7.87 -2.92 7.78
CA VAL A 82 6.50 -2.44 8.00
C VAL A 82 6.23 -2.32 9.49
N ASN A 83 6.10 -1.10 9.97
CA ASN A 83 5.72 -0.82 11.34
C ASN A 83 4.19 -0.84 11.47
N LEU A 84 3.67 -1.81 12.22
CA LEU A 84 2.24 -1.95 12.43
C LEU A 84 1.77 -0.99 13.53
N VAL A 85 0.92 -0.02 13.15
CA VAL A 85 0.33 0.95 14.08
C VAL A 85 -1.08 0.50 14.43
N SER A 86 -1.24 -0.03 15.64
CA SER A 86 -2.51 -0.56 16.12
C SER A 86 -3.48 0.56 16.45
N CYS A 87 -4.64 0.58 15.82
CA CYS A 87 -5.77 1.43 16.13
C CYS A 87 -6.82 0.61 16.90
N ALA A 88 -7.16 1.03 18.10
CA ALA A 88 -8.03 0.27 19.01
C ALA A 88 -9.49 0.24 18.54
N ASP A 89 -9.94 1.29 17.88
CA ASP A 89 -11.26 1.36 17.29
C ASP A 89 -11.25 1.74 15.81
N ALA A 90 -12.35 1.44 15.13
CA ALA A 90 -12.47 1.71 13.71
C ALA A 90 -12.42 3.21 13.37
N LYS A 91 -12.88 4.07 14.28
CA LYS A 91 -12.85 5.52 14.08
C LYS A 91 -11.42 6.03 14.06
N GLU A 92 -10.59 5.59 15.02
CA GLU A 92 -9.17 5.93 15.07
C GLU A 92 -8.47 5.52 13.75
N TRP A 93 -8.73 4.30 13.27
CA TRP A 93 -8.19 3.82 12.02
C TRP A 93 -8.64 4.64 10.81
N TYR A 94 -9.94 4.97 10.71
CA TYR A 94 -10.45 5.82 9.62
C TYR A 94 -9.86 7.23 9.65
N TYR A 95 -9.66 7.80 10.84
CA TYR A 95 -9.05 9.13 10.97
C TYR A 95 -7.53 9.13 10.78
N ALA A 96 -6.86 7.99 10.78
CA ALA A 96 -5.45 7.91 10.38
C ALA A 96 -5.24 8.30 8.90
N GLY A 97 -6.23 8.09 8.03
CA GLY A 97 -6.10 8.38 6.61
C GLY A 97 -7.39 8.71 5.89
N TYR A 98 -8.43 7.90 6.03
CA TYR A 98 -9.63 7.98 5.20
C TYR A 98 -10.47 9.24 5.44
N TYR A 99 -10.59 9.68 6.69
CA TYR A 99 -11.36 10.87 7.09
C TYR A 99 -10.50 12.10 7.38
N THR A 100 -9.25 12.12 6.99
CA THR A 100 -8.42 13.33 7.04
C THR A 100 -8.97 14.40 6.10
N GLU A 101 -8.81 15.67 6.44
CA GLU A 101 -9.23 16.77 5.58
C GLU A 101 -8.32 16.90 4.35
N SER A 102 -7.05 16.62 4.54
CA SER A 102 -6.01 16.71 3.50
C SER A 102 -5.10 15.48 3.56
N GLY A 103 -4.54 15.08 2.43
CA GLY A 103 -3.51 14.04 2.38
C GLY A 103 -2.26 14.36 3.19
N LYS A 104 -2.00 15.66 3.41
CA LYS A 104 -0.89 16.12 4.28
C LYS A 104 -1.08 15.81 5.75
N ASP A 105 -2.33 15.64 6.18
CA ASP A 105 -2.70 15.34 7.55
C ASP A 105 -2.81 13.83 7.80
N ALA A 106 -2.64 13.04 6.75
CA ALA A 106 -2.65 11.58 6.84
C ALA A 106 -1.38 11.09 7.55
N ASN A 107 -1.56 10.21 8.53
CA ASN A 107 -0.48 9.71 9.36
C ASN A 107 -0.18 8.24 9.05
N TYR A 108 0.30 7.99 7.83
CA TYR A 108 0.69 6.66 7.38
C TYR A 108 1.64 6.72 6.18
N THR A 109 2.34 5.62 5.95
CA THR A 109 3.07 5.37 4.69
C THR A 109 2.30 4.39 3.80
N LEU A 110 1.69 3.40 4.43
CA LEU A 110 0.79 2.43 3.80
C LEU A 110 -0.57 2.49 4.48
N TYR A 111 -1.65 2.34 3.71
CA TYR A 111 -3.00 2.34 4.26
C TYR A 111 -3.88 1.32 3.55
N ASP A 112 -4.48 0.41 4.32
CA ASP A 112 -5.39 -0.60 3.83
C ASP A 112 -6.83 -0.10 3.94
N VAL A 113 -7.36 0.44 2.87
CA VAL A 113 -8.74 0.92 2.78
C VAL A 113 -9.69 -0.27 2.66
N SER A 114 -10.75 -0.27 3.47
CA SER A 114 -11.62 -1.44 3.56
C SER A 114 -12.43 -1.71 2.28
N GLY A 115 -12.82 -0.76 1.54
CA GLY A 115 -13.58 -0.91 0.31
C GLY A 115 -14.93 -0.18 0.33
N TRP A 116 -15.50 0.01 -0.85
CA TRP A 116 -16.79 0.67 -1.05
C TRP A 116 -17.50 0.09 -2.27
N GLY A 117 -18.77 0.37 -2.40
CA GLY A 117 -19.56 0.07 -3.59
C GLY A 117 -19.87 1.34 -4.38
N PRO A 118 -20.15 1.23 -5.69
CA PRO A 118 -20.49 2.38 -6.51
C PRO A 118 -21.84 3.00 -6.10
N ASP A 119 -21.96 4.30 -6.24
CA ASP A 119 -23.18 5.05 -5.94
C ASP A 119 -24.29 4.79 -6.96
N TYR A 120 -23.92 4.43 -8.19
CA TYR A 120 -24.83 4.14 -9.30
C TYR A 120 -24.19 3.16 -10.30
N GLY A 121 -24.99 2.64 -11.22
CA GLY A 121 -24.60 1.56 -12.14
C GLY A 121 -23.74 1.97 -13.33
N ASP A 122 -22.95 3.03 -13.23
CA ASP A 122 -22.02 3.47 -14.28
C ASP A 122 -20.58 3.10 -13.88
N PRO A 123 -19.81 2.44 -14.75
CA PRO A 123 -18.41 2.12 -14.50
C PRO A 123 -17.53 3.34 -14.18
N ALA A 124 -17.90 4.54 -14.62
CA ALA A 124 -17.20 5.79 -14.32
C ALA A 124 -17.09 6.04 -12.81
N THR A 125 -18.07 5.60 -11.99
CA THR A 125 -18.01 5.83 -10.54
C THR A 125 -16.79 5.19 -9.88
N TYR A 126 -16.26 4.11 -10.43
CA TYR A 126 -15.02 3.49 -9.92
C TYR A 126 -13.78 4.32 -10.26
N LEU A 127 -13.78 5.00 -11.39
CA LEU A 127 -12.68 5.84 -11.85
C LEU A 127 -12.71 7.21 -11.20
N ASP A 128 -13.88 7.83 -11.12
CA ASP A 128 -14.08 9.17 -10.55
C ASP A 128 -13.58 9.26 -9.11
N THR A 129 -13.74 8.19 -8.35
CA THR A 129 -13.25 8.08 -6.97
C THR A 129 -11.73 8.24 -6.85
N MET A 130 -10.98 7.87 -7.89
CA MET A 130 -9.52 7.90 -7.93
C MET A 130 -8.94 9.12 -8.64
N LEU A 131 -9.78 10.04 -9.18
CA LEU A 131 -9.30 11.21 -9.89
C LEU A 131 -8.54 12.17 -9.00
N GLY A 132 -7.42 12.64 -9.49
CA GLY A 132 -6.53 13.55 -8.79
C GLY A 132 -6.85 15.04 -8.93
N ASP A 133 -8.03 15.38 -9.42
CA ASP A 133 -8.47 16.78 -9.62
C ASP A 133 -9.21 17.39 -8.41
N GLY A 134 -9.22 16.66 -7.28
CA GLY A 134 -9.93 17.05 -6.06
C GLY A 134 -11.39 16.60 -6.00
N ALA A 135 -11.93 16.08 -7.10
CA ALA A 135 -13.28 15.51 -7.11
C ALA A 135 -13.33 14.08 -6.59
N GLY A 136 -12.21 13.34 -6.73
CA GLY A 136 -12.11 11.96 -6.29
C GLY A 136 -11.99 11.83 -4.78
N TYR A 137 -12.88 11.07 -4.15
CA TYR A 137 -12.87 10.86 -2.70
C TYR A 137 -11.54 10.27 -2.17
N MET A 138 -10.90 9.41 -2.97
CA MET A 138 -9.63 8.78 -2.62
C MET A 138 -8.40 9.65 -2.88
N ALA A 139 -8.56 10.80 -3.52
CA ALA A 139 -7.42 11.65 -3.89
C ALA A 139 -6.57 12.04 -2.67
N LYS A 140 -7.19 12.38 -1.55
CA LYS A 140 -6.50 12.67 -0.29
C LYS A 140 -5.79 11.45 0.30
N CYS A 141 -6.37 10.25 0.19
CA CYS A 141 -5.73 9.01 0.63
C CYS A 141 -4.50 8.66 -0.22
N LEU A 142 -4.46 9.17 -1.46
CA LEU A 142 -3.32 9.06 -2.36
C LEU A 142 -2.27 10.18 -2.16
N GLY A 143 -2.50 11.08 -1.21
CA GLY A 143 -1.58 12.18 -0.91
C GLY A 143 -1.61 13.32 -1.92
N LEU A 144 -2.68 13.44 -2.70
CA LEU A 144 -2.79 14.44 -3.78
C LEU A 144 -3.29 15.81 -3.32
N PHE A 145 -3.88 15.92 -2.14
CA PHE A 145 -4.39 17.16 -1.54
C PHE A 145 -4.19 17.22 -0.03
#